data_3902619ce445f9398c0afe674d72e102
#
_entry.id   3902619ce445f9398c0afe674d72e102
#
_cell.length_a   1.000
_cell.length_b   1.000
_cell.length_c   1.000
_cell.angle_alpha   90.00
_cell.angle_beta   90.00
_cell.angle_gamma   90.00
#
_symmetry.space_group_name_H-M   'P 1'
#
loop_
_entity.id
_entity.type
_entity.pdbx_description
1 polymer ?
#
loop_
_entity_poly.entity_id
_entity_poly.type
_entity_poly.pdbx_seq_one_letter_code
_entity_poly.pdbx_strand_id
1 'polypeptide(L)'
;MCSDEFYALGKAETQCLGMPGLPIAVVPHPVAKLVPDEVATIARNVVDEVIRLWQDDAEALRAEFKEKAPPTKSRLRYRSMFEGNFSAPDAPERLNGPDDLEGVNRLFYSRGWTDGLPIIPPTPERYEKMLGNRGLDPNELLARIEPRQGEATVAKVAVNGVMAGCQPDHLPVLVAAAKALGHSDLNLKALNTTTHPCTVLALISGPITENIDVNTTYNVMGQGSLANAAIGRGIRSILLNIGGGTPGILDRATMGTPAKYSFCFGENLAENPWGETLAMERGFGAEQSTITLCGVEGPHNVNDHYGKTAEEILQTISGTMCSPGLNNSYLGGEIMLVLGPEHAEIIHKDGFSKADIKNYLIENAFIPAHVLSEPQRVIMRQYVPERLLADGDGGAKIATSHDDIQLVVAGGAGRHSAVIPSFGNTRAVTEVIRS
;
A
#
# COMPACT_ATOMS: atom_id res chain seq x y z
N MET A 1 -9.75 0.72 24.53
CA MET A 1 -9.11 2.01 24.84
C MET A 1 -8.26 2.44 23.66
N CYS A 2 -8.24 3.73 23.30
CA CYS A 2 -7.37 4.28 22.28
C CYS A 2 -6.94 5.71 22.66
N SER A 3 -5.96 6.28 21.96
CA SER A 3 -5.68 7.70 22.11
C SER A 3 -6.68 8.56 21.31
N ASP A 4 -6.84 9.82 21.72
CA ASP A 4 -7.80 10.75 21.12
C ASP A 4 -7.60 10.94 19.62
N GLU A 5 -6.36 10.95 19.13
CA GLU A 5 -6.05 11.02 17.69
C GLU A 5 -6.54 9.78 16.90
N PHE A 6 -6.67 8.62 17.54
CA PHE A 6 -7.13 7.38 16.92
C PHE A 6 -8.58 7.02 17.23
N TYR A 7 -9.34 7.92 17.88
CA TYR A 7 -10.74 7.65 18.22
C TYR A 7 -11.60 7.39 16.97
N ALA A 8 -11.43 8.18 15.92
CA ALA A 8 -12.17 8.01 14.67
C ALA A 8 -11.89 6.63 14.01
N LEU A 9 -10.65 6.18 14.06
CA LEU A 9 -10.27 4.83 13.62
C LEU A 9 -10.96 3.77 14.49
N GLY A 10 -10.90 3.92 15.82
CA GLY A 10 -11.58 3.00 16.74
C GLY A 10 -13.08 2.91 16.48
N LYS A 11 -13.74 4.03 16.20
CA LYS A 11 -15.18 4.04 15.85
C LYS A 11 -15.45 3.33 14.51
N ALA A 12 -14.63 3.55 13.50
CA ALA A 12 -14.76 2.86 12.22
C ALA A 12 -14.61 1.34 12.38
N GLU A 13 -13.63 0.90 13.17
CA GLU A 13 -13.44 -0.53 13.50
C GLU A 13 -14.65 -1.13 14.20
N THR A 14 -15.21 -0.44 15.21
CA THR A 14 -16.40 -0.95 15.89
C THR A 14 -17.61 -1.07 14.96
N GLN A 15 -17.74 -0.16 13.99
CA GLN A 15 -18.78 -0.24 12.95
C GLN A 15 -18.57 -1.45 12.04
N CYS A 16 -17.34 -1.66 11.55
CA CYS A 16 -16.97 -2.80 10.68
C CYS A 16 -17.22 -4.14 11.39
N LEU A 17 -16.98 -4.21 12.68
CA LEU A 17 -17.22 -5.41 13.50
C LEU A 17 -18.69 -5.59 13.91
N GLY A 18 -19.61 -4.76 13.43
CA GLY A 18 -21.03 -4.82 13.79
C GLY A 18 -21.37 -4.34 15.21
N MET A 19 -20.45 -3.63 15.86
CA MET A 19 -20.59 -3.11 17.23
C MET A 19 -20.47 -1.58 17.29
N PRO A 20 -21.31 -0.80 16.57
CA PRO A 20 -21.15 0.65 16.43
C PRO A 20 -21.25 1.42 17.77
N GLY A 21 -21.89 0.84 18.76
CA GLY A 21 -22.03 1.39 20.13
C GLY A 21 -21.00 0.87 21.12
N LEU A 22 -19.93 0.18 20.68
CA LEU A 22 -18.91 -0.31 21.62
C LEU A 22 -18.25 0.87 22.35
N PRO A 23 -18.21 0.86 23.69
CA PRO A 23 -17.57 1.89 24.48
C PRO A 23 -16.06 1.95 24.24
N ILE A 24 -15.52 3.16 24.12
CA ILE A 24 -14.08 3.40 23.90
C ILE A 24 -13.60 4.41 24.95
N ALA A 25 -12.78 3.97 25.90
CA ALA A 25 -12.04 4.87 26.78
C ALA A 25 -10.92 5.56 26.00
N VAL A 26 -10.75 6.87 26.23
CA VAL A 26 -9.83 7.72 25.48
C VAL A 26 -8.71 8.24 26.37
N VAL A 27 -7.48 8.18 25.88
CA VAL A 27 -6.30 8.75 26.52
C VAL A 27 -5.66 9.82 25.63
N PRO A 28 -4.92 10.78 26.20
CA PRO A 28 -4.18 11.78 25.41
C PRO A 28 -3.15 11.14 24.46
N HIS A 29 -2.98 11.70 23.27
CA HIS A 29 -1.88 11.35 22.34
C HIS A 29 -0.69 12.31 22.52
N PRO A 30 0.56 11.85 22.33
CA PRO A 30 1.04 10.50 22.03
C PRO A 30 1.33 9.67 23.29
N VAL A 31 1.04 8.37 23.25
CA VAL A 31 1.32 7.45 24.36
C VAL A 31 2.73 6.86 24.28
N ALA A 32 3.21 6.57 23.08
CA ALA A 32 4.46 5.83 22.87
C ALA A 32 5.76 6.58 23.26
N LYS A 33 5.67 7.91 23.51
CA LYS A 33 6.84 8.74 23.90
C LYS A 33 6.90 9.04 25.40
N LEU A 34 5.94 8.54 26.17
CA LEU A 34 5.80 8.87 27.59
C LEU A 34 6.77 8.03 28.42
N VAL A 35 7.33 8.66 29.44
CA VAL A 35 8.10 7.95 30.47
C VAL A 35 7.15 7.21 31.44
N PRO A 36 7.63 6.19 32.19
CA PRO A 36 6.78 5.36 33.04
C PRO A 36 5.86 6.13 33.99
N ASP A 37 6.35 7.22 34.60
CA ASP A 37 5.57 8.05 35.52
C ASP A 37 4.42 8.81 34.84
N GLU A 38 4.63 9.25 33.61
CA GLU A 38 3.58 9.88 32.79
C GLU A 38 2.52 8.86 32.39
N VAL A 39 2.95 7.65 31.98
CA VAL A 39 2.04 6.54 31.70
C VAL A 39 1.22 6.19 32.92
N ALA A 40 1.84 6.08 34.10
CA ALA A 40 1.15 5.81 35.37
C ALA A 40 0.12 6.91 35.72
N THR A 41 0.44 8.16 35.39
CA THR A 41 -0.47 9.30 35.61
C THR A 41 -1.68 9.22 34.68
N ILE A 42 -1.48 8.96 33.39
CA ILE A 42 -2.57 8.78 32.44
C ILE A 42 -3.44 7.57 32.83
N ALA A 43 -2.80 6.47 33.23
CA ALA A 43 -3.52 5.28 33.69
C ALA A 43 -4.44 5.58 34.88
N ARG A 44 -3.93 6.31 35.89
CA ARG A 44 -4.74 6.75 37.04
C ARG A 44 -5.94 7.62 36.63
N ASN A 45 -5.73 8.50 35.64
CA ASN A 45 -6.78 9.43 35.22
C ASN A 45 -7.88 8.77 34.37
N VAL A 46 -7.61 7.62 33.76
CA VAL A 46 -8.57 6.92 32.90
C VAL A 46 -9.21 5.72 33.58
N VAL A 47 -8.67 5.27 34.74
CA VAL A 47 -9.14 4.05 35.39
C VAL A 47 -10.61 4.12 35.80
N ASP A 48 -11.08 5.26 36.33
CA ASP A 48 -12.47 5.45 36.74
C ASP A 48 -13.41 5.37 35.52
N GLU A 49 -13.03 5.93 34.37
CA GLU A 49 -13.80 5.81 33.15
C GLU A 49 -13.83 4.35 32.67
N VAL A 50 -12.71 3.63 32.69
CA VAL A 50 -12.68 2.20 32.36
C VAL A 50 -13.59 1.38 33.28
N ILE A 51 -13.57 1.65 34.58
CA ILE A 51 -14.45 0.98 35.55
C ILE A 51 -15.90 1.30 35.22
N ARG A 52 -16.26 2.56 34.97
CA ARG A 52 -17.59 2.97 34.55
C ARG A 52 -18.05 2.21 33.31
N LEU A 53 -17.23 2.18 32.25
CA LEU A 53 -17.55 1.49 31.02
C LEU A 53 -17.70 -0.03 31.17
N TRP A 54 -17.18 -0.60 32.26
CA TRP A 54 -17.33 -2.02 32.59
C TRP A 54 -18.55 -2.33 33.40
N GLN A 55 -18.98 -1.40 34.27
CA GLN A 55 -20.02 -1.61 35.28
C GLN A 55 -21.39 -1.07 34.89
N ASP A 56 -21.44 -0.03 34.05
CA ASP A 56 -22.67 0.61 33.63
C ASP A 56 -23.51 -0.29 32.71
N ASP A 57 -24.79 0.03 32.62
CA ASP A 57 -25.73 -0.70 31.78
C ASP A 57 -25.30 -0.72 30.31
N ALA A 58 -25.26 -1.90 29.73
CA ALA A 58 -24.75 -2.12 28.40
C ALA A 58 -25.60 -1.45 27.29
N GLU A 59 -26.91 -1.31 27.48
CA GLU A 59 -27.77 -0.66 26.49
C GLU A 59 -27.62 0.86 26.56
N ALA A 60 -27.53 1.42 27.76
CA ALA A 60 -27.25 2.84 27.95
C ALA A 60 -25.89 3.24 27.36
N LEU A 61 -24.84 2.44 27.59
CA LEU A 61 -23.53 2.65 27.02
C LEU A 61 -23.53 2.54 25.46
N ARG A 62 -24.24 1.57 24.91
CA ARG A 62 -24.39 1.44 23.46
C ARG A 62 -25.08 2.66 22.85
N ALA A 63 -26.12 3.19 23.47
CA ALA A 63 -26.79 4.40 23.02
C ALA A 63 -25.88 5.62 23.11
N GLU A 64 -25.19 5.82 24.24
CA GLU A 64 -24.20 6.90 24.41
C GLU A 64 -23.13 6.88 23.36
N PHE A 65 -22.46 5.73 23.12
CA PHE A 65 -21.33 5.62 22.24
C PHE A 65 -21.69 5.50 20.77
N LYS A 66 -22.92 5.14 20.42
CA LYS A 66 -23.40 5.16 19.04
C LYS A 66 -23.40 6.57 18.46
N GLU A 67 -23.82 7.56 19.26
CA GLU A 67 -23.97 8.96 18.84
C GLU A 67 -22.79 9.85 19.26
N LYS A 68 -21.90 9.35 20.13
CA LYS A 68 -20.77 10.13 20.65
C LYS A 68 -19.82 10.54 19.51
N ALA A 69 -19.81 11.82 19.21
CA ALA A 69 -18.89 12.39 18.25
C ALA A 69 -17.43 12.20 18.72
N PRO A 70 -16.47 12.06 17.80
CA PRO A 70 -15.06 12.04 18.17
C PRO A 70 -14.70 13.34 18.90
N PRO A 71 -13.82 13.29 19.92
CA PRO A 71 -13.31 14.48 20.55
C PRO A 71 -12.56 15.29 19.47
N THR A 72 -13.20 16.34 19.01
CA THR A 72 -12.75 17.13 17.88
C THR A 72 -11.61 18.04 18.28
N LYS A 73 -10.40 17.56 18.15
CA LYS A 73 -9.25 18.39 17.82
C LYS A 73 -8.74 18.01 16.43
N SER A 74 -9.63 17.64 15.51
CA SER A 74 -9.24 17.46 14.11
C SER A 74 -8.75 18.80 13.57
N ARG A 75 -7.44 18.92 13.42
CA ARG A 75 -6.77 20.04 12.77
C ARG A 75 -7.00 20.04 11.26
N LEU A 76 -7.81 19.10 10.75
CA LEU A 76 -8.10 18.97 9.33
C LEU A 76 -9.03 20.08 8.89
N ARG A 77 -8.51 20.95 8.03
CA ARG A 77 -9.26 22.05 7.41
C ARG A 77 -10.20 21.61 6.28
N TYR A 78 -10.18 20.33 5.91
CA TYR A 78 -11.00 19.76 4.83
C TYR A 78 -12.30 19.18 5.40
N ARG A 79 -13.23 20.05 5.79
CA ARG A 79 -14.55 19.66 6.32
C ARG A 79 -15.35 18.78 5.35
N SER A 80 -15.26 19.07 4.04
CA SER A 80 -16.08 18.41 3.04
C SER A 80 -15.80 16.90 2.87
N MET A 81 -14.60 16.42 3.19
CA MET A 81 -14.26 14.99 3.09
C MET A 81 -14.88 14.15 4.20
N PHE A 82 -15.47 14.74 5.24
CA PHE A 82 -15.78 14.07 6.50
C PHE A 82 -17.23 14.18 6.96
N GLU A 83 -18.05 14.92 6.26
CA GLU A 83 -19.47 15.13 6.60
C GLU A 83 -20.40 14.07 5.98
N GLY A 84 -19.86 13.10 5.22
CA GLY A 84 -20.61 12.05 4.56
C GLY A 84 -20.92 10.86 5.48
N ASN A 85 -22.08 10.27 5.28
CA ASN A 85 -22.42 8.98 5.85
C ASN A 85 -21.59 7.90 5.16
N PHE A 86 -20.60 7.34 5.84
CA PHE A 86 -19.61 6.42 5.29
C PHE A 86 -20.10 4.97 5.13
N SER A 87 -21.39 4.70 5.21
CA SER A 87 -21.90 3.41 4.79
C SER A 87 -21.81 3.32 3.27
N ALA A 88 -20.91 2.45 2.76
CA ALA A 88 -20.94 2.11 1.35
C ALA A 88 -22.29 1.41 1.05
N PRO A 89 -23.11 1.91 0.12
CA PRO A 89 -24.33 1.21 -0.29
C PRO A 89 -23.95 -0.15 -0.86
N ASP A 90 -24.83 -1.15 -0.67
CA ASP A 90 -24.61 -2.50 -1.17
C ASP A 90 -24.51 -2.57 -2.71
N ALA A 91 -25.08 -1.59 -3.40
CA ALA A 91 -25.01 -1.43 -4.85
C ALA A 91 -24.49 -0.04 -5.23
N PRO A 92 -23.92 0.14 -6.45
CA PRO A 92 -23.54 1.45 -6.95
C PRO A 92 -24.76 2.38 -6.95
N GLU A 93 -24.66 3.50 -6.24
CA GLU A 93 -25.72 4.51 -6.18
C GLU A 93 -25.82 5.24 -7.52
N ARG A 94 -27.04 5.43 -8.03
CA ARG A 94 -27.30 6.29 -9.18
C ARG A 94 -27.73 7.66 -8.69
N LEU A 95 -26.95 8.70 -9.07
CA LEU A 95 -27.22 10.06 -8.69
C LEU A 95 -27.60 10.88 -9.90
N ASN A 96 -28.62 11.72 -9.75
CA ASN A 96 -28.83 12.85 -10.65
C ASN A 96 -27.88 13.96 -10.23
N GLY A 97 -26.84 14.18 -11.03
CA GLY A 97 -25.80 15.18 -10.77
C GLY A 97 -25.91 16.38 -11.68
N PRO A 98 -24.96 17.34 -11.55
CA PRO A 98 -24.81 18.43 -12.52
C PRO A 98 -24.55 17.90 -13.93
N ASP A 99 -24.98 18.66 -14.93
CA ASP A 99 -24.79 18.30 -16.35
C ASP A 99 -23.40 18.69 -16.88
N ASP A 100 -22.69 19.56 -16.17
CA ASP A 100 -21.34 20.02 -16.55
C ASP A 100 -20.25 19.26 -15.80
N LEU A 101 -19.09 19.15 -16.45
CA LEU A 101 -17.94 18.42 -15.93
C LEU A 101 -17.41 19.00 -14.61
N GLU A 102 -17.36 20.31 -14.50
CA GLU A 102 -16.88 21.03 -13.32
C GLU A 102 -17.81 20.82 -12.13
N GLY A 103 -19.12 20.84 -12.37
CA GLY A 103 -20.13 20.56 -11.36
C GLY A 103 -20.04 19.14 -10.83
N VAL A 104 -19.88 18.15 -11.72
CA VAL A 104 -19.67 16.75 -11.32
C VAL A 104 -18.40 16.62 -10.47
N ASN A 105 -17.29 17.21 -10.91
CA ASN A 105 -16.03 17.14 -10.16
C ASN A 105 -16.16 17.81 -8.78
N ARG A 106 -16.83 18.97 -8.68
CA ARG A 106 -17.11 19.61 -7.38
C ARG A 106 -17.97 18.73 -6.48
N LEU A 107 -18.99 18.06 -7.03
CA LEU A 107 -19.86 17.15 -6.28
C LEU A 107 -19.05 15.96 -5.72
N PHE A 108 -18.27 15.30 -6.55
CA PHE A 108 -17.46 14.14 -6.12
C PHE A 108 -16.39 14.54 -5.11
N TYR A 109 -15.74 15.68 -5.31
CA TYR A 109 -14.79 16.23 -4.34
C TYR A 109 -15.46 16.53 -3.00
N SER A 110 -16.64 17.19 -3.00
CA SER A 110 -17.37 17.53 -1.77
C SER A 110 -17.85 16.29 -0.99
N ARG A 111 -18.03 15.16 -1.69
CA ARG A 111 -18.41 13.87 -1.13
C ARG A 111 -17.22 13.04 -0.66
N GLY A 112 -15.98 13.47 -0.93
CA GLY A 112 -14.76 12.71 -0.62
C GLY A 112 -14.59 11.45 -1.48
N TRP A 113 -15.15 11.43 -2.68
CA TRP A 113 -15.09 10.30 -3.61
C TRP A 113 -13.95 10.40 -4.63
N THR A 114 -13.03 11.31 -4.44
CA THR A 114 -11.85 11.48 -5.27
C THR A 114 -10.58 11.51 -4.44
N ASP A 115 -9.46 11.28 -5.09
CA ASP A 115 -8.10 11.44 -4.55
C ASP A 115 -7.62 12.92 -4.52
N GLY A 116 -8.51 13.87 -4.84
CA GLY A 116 -8.21 15.30 -4.97
C GLY A 116 -7.98 15.75 -6.40
N LEU A 117 -7.77 14.82 -7.34
CA LEU A 117 -7.66 15.12 -8.76
C LEU A 117 -9.03 15.06 -9.45
N PRO A 118 -9.22 15.74 -10.58
CA PRO A 118 -10.41 15.59 -11.40
C PRO A 118 -10.66 14.14 -11.79
N ILE A 119 -11.94 13.75 -11.86
CA ILE A 119 -12.36 12.41 -12.27
C ILE A 119 -13.02 12.45 -13.65
N ILE A 120 -13.03 11.31 -14.31
CA ILE A 120 -13.91 11.06 -15.44
C ILE A 120 -15.28 10.66 -14.87
N PRO A 121 -16.36 11.42 -15.16
CA PRO A 121 -17.69 11.07 -14.65
C PRO A 121 -18.10 9.65 -15.06
N PRO A 122 -18.45 8.78 -14.11
CA PRO A 122 -18.85 7.39 -14.39
C PRO A 122 -20.34 7.36 -14.82
N THR A 123 -20.62 7.92 -16.01
CA THR A 123 -21.96 7.89 -16.62
C THR A 123 -22.35 6.44 -16.96
N PRO A 124 -23.66 6.13 -17.05
CA PRO A 124 -24.10 4.78 -17.46
C PRO A 124 -23.41 4.31 -18.74
N GLU A 125 -23.28 5.17 -19.74
CA GLU A 125 -22.62 4.82 -21.02
C GLU A 125 -21.13 4.43 -20.82
N ARG A 126 -20.38 5.20 -20.02
CA ARG A 126 -18.98 4.89 -19.73
C ARG A 126 -18.82 3.64 -18.89
N TYR A 127 -19.74 3.43 -17.96
CA TYR A 127 -19.78 2.21 -17.16
C TYR A 127 -20.03 0.98 -18.02
N GLU A 128 -21.06 1.02 -18.88
CA GLU A 128 -21.36 -0.09 -19.80
C GLU A 128 -20.18 -0.36 -20.76
N LYS A 129 -19.56 0.71 -21.28
CA LYS A 129 -18.36 0.58 -22.10
C LYS A 129 -17.20 -0.08 -21.33
N MET A 130 -17.03 0.25 -20.04
CA MET A 130 -15.98 -0.33 -19.20
C MET A 130 -16.20 -1.84 -19.00
N LEU A 131 -17.43 -2.27 -18.74
CA LEU A 131 -17.77 -3.69 -18.61
C LEU A 131 -17.57 -4.44 -19.93
N GLY A 132 -17.99 -3.84 -21.04
CA GLY A 132 -17.96 -4.47 -22.35
C GLY A 132 -18.72 -5.80 -22.39
N ASN A 133 -18.36 -6.66 -23.36
CA ASN A 133 -19.00 -7.99 -23.55
C ASN A 133 -18.13 -9.12 -22.98
N ARG A 134 -17.48 -8.91 -21.84
CA ARG A 134 -16.54 -9.89 -21.24
C ARG A 134 -17.23 -11.02 -20.46
N GLY A 135 -18.55 -10.99 -20.35
CA GLY A 135 -19.30 -12.01 -19.59
C GLY A 135 -19.09 -11.93 -18.07
N LEU A 136 -18.56 -10.82 -17.58
CA LEU A 136 -18.38 -10.58 -16.14
C LEU A 136 -19.75 -10.30 -15.51
N ASP A 137 -20.05 -10.93 -14.38
CA ASP A 137 -21.21 -10.57 -13.57
C ASP A 137 -20.89 -9.29 -12.78
N PRO A 138 -21.61 -8.18 -13.01
CA PRO A 138 -21.41 -6.94 -12.28
C PRO A 138 -21.53 -7.08 -10.76
N ASN A 139 -22.31 -8.07 -10.30
CA ASN A 139 -22.53 -8.33 -8.87
C ASN A 139 -21.54 -9.35 -8.26
N GLU A 140 -20.65 -9.94 -9.07
CA GLU A 140 -19.62 -10.83 -8.54
C GLU A 140 -18.80 -10.11 -7.47
N LEU A 141 -18.82 -10.66 -6.25
CA LEU A 141 -17.98 -10.19 -5.17
C LEU A 141 -16.55 -10.70 -5.36
N LEU A 142 -15.62 -9.78 -5.62
CA LEU A 142 -14.20 -10.09 -5.83
C LEU A 142 -13.44 -10.20 -4.50
N ALA A 143 -13.69 -9.27 -3.59
CA ALA A 143 -13.07 -9.22 -2.27
C ALA A 143 -13.80 -8.25 -1.32
N ARG A 144 -13.46 -8.33 -0.03
CA ARG A 144 -13.76 -7.29 0.96
C ARG A 144 -12.51 -6.45 1.20
N ILE A 145 -12.64 -5.14 0.99
CA ILE A 145 -11.48 -4.21 1.02
C ILE A 145 -11.37 -3.53 2.38
N GLU A 146 -10.23 -3.77 3.01
CA GLU A 146 -9.89 -3.15 4.29
C GLU A 146 -9.61 -1.62 4.16
N PRO A 147 -9.82 -0.81 5.20
CA PRO A 147 -10.16 -1.20 6.58
C PRO A 147 -11.67 -1.34 6.87
N ARG A 148 -12.55 -0.88 5.97
CA ARG A 148 -14.01 -0.89 6.21
C ARG A 148 -14.72 -2.14 5.76
N GLN A 149 -14.02 -3.14 5.26
CA GLN A 149 -14.62 -4.37 4.74
C GLN A 149 -15.64 -4.12 3.61
N GLY A 150 -15.43 -3.04 2.84
CA GLY A 150 -16.31 -2.70 1.73
C GLY A 150 -16.29 -3.79 0.66
N GLU A 151 -17.45 -4.17 0.18
CA GLU A 151 -17.59 -5.20 -0.86
C GLU A 151 -17.18 -4.65 -2.23
N ALA A 152 -16.06 -5.17 -2.75
CA ALA A 152 -15.58 -4.89 -4.09
C ALA A 152 -16.28 -5.83 -5.07
N THR A 153 -17.37 -5.37 -5.67
CA THR A 153 -17.99 -6.06 -6.80
C THR A 153 -17.36 -5.59 -8.11
N VAL A 154 -17.50 -6.38 -9.18
CA VAL A 154 -17.06 -5.99 -10.53
C VAL A 154 -17.59 -4.60 -10.90
N ALA A 155 -18.88 -4.33 -10.62
CA ALA A 155 -19.49 -3.03 -10.89
C ALA A 155 -18.79 -1.88 -10.17
N LYS A 156 -18.53 -2.02 -8.87
CA LYS A 156 -17.84 -0.98 -8.09
C LYS A 156 -16.40 -0.77 -8.56
N VAL A 157 -15.70 -1.83 -8.92
CA VAL A 157 -14.35 -1.77 -9.49
C VAL A 157 -14.37 -1.04 -10.83
N ALA A 158 -15.33 -1.36 -11.72
CA ALA A 158 -15.49 -0.71 -13.01
C ALA A 158 -15.77 0.80 -12.88
N VAL A 159 -16.66 1.21 -11.96
CA VAL A 159 -16.93 2.62 -11.65
C VAL A 159 -15.66 3.35 -11.24
N ASN A 160 -14.88 2.80 -10.31
CA ASN A 160 -13.63 3.41 -9.85
C ASN A 160 -12.56 3.45 -10.97
N GLY A 161 -12.55 2.43 -11.85
CA GLY A 161 -11.71 2.43 -13.05
C GLY A 161 -12.07 3.58 -14.01
N VAL A 162 -13.36 3.77 -14.31
CA VAL A 162 -13.81 4.93 -15.11
C VAL A 162 -13.37 6.25 -14.49
N MET A 163 -13.62 6.43 -13.20
CA MET A 163 -13.26 7.65 -12.48
C MET A 163 -11.76 7.96 -12.57
N ALA A 164 -10.93 6.95 -12.52
CA ALA A 164 -9.47 7.05 -12.62
C ALA A 164 -8.96 7.31 -14.05
N GLY A 165 -9.81 7.15 -15.07
CA GLY A 165 -9.43 7.29 -16.48
C GLY A 165 -8.96 5.98 -17.13
N CYS A 166 -9.23 4.84 -16.52
CA CYS A 166 -8.92 3.53 -17.12
C CYS A 166 -9.70 3.31 -18.42
N GLN A 167 -9.05 2.64 -19.36
CA GLN A 167 -9.70 2.12 -20.57
C GLN A 167 -10.37 0.76 -20.27
N PRO A 168 -11.32 0.33 -21.10
CA PRO A 168 -11.99 -0.97 -20.92
C PRO A 168 -11.03 -2.16 -20.76
N ASP A 169 -9.92 -2.16 -21.50
CA ASP A 169 -8.92 -3.24 -21.46
C ASP A 169 -8.07 -3.25 -20.18
N HIS A 170 -8.17 -2.21 -19.34
CA HIS A 170 -7.59 -2.19 -18.01
C HIS A 170 -8.48 -2.90 -16.95
N LEU A 171 -9.77 -3.16 -17.25
CA LEU A 171 -10.70 -3.75 -16.28
C LEU A 171 -10.23 -5.12 -15.75
N PRO A 172 -9.75 -6.06 -16.60
CA PRO A 172 -9.22 -7.33 -16.11
C PRO A 172 -8.08 -7.16 -15.08
N VAL A 173 -7.23 -6.17 -15.28
CA VAL A 173 -6.15 -5.83 -14.32
C VAL A 173 -6.72 -5.34 -13.00
N LEU A 174 -7.71 -4.45 -13.03
CA LEU A 174 -8.37 -3.94 -11.82
C LEU A 174 -9.14 -5.03 -11.07
N VAL A 175 -9.75 -5.99 -11.79
CA VAL A 175 -10.44 -7.16 -11.20
C VAL A 175 -9.42 -8.04 -10.46
N ALA A 176 -8.30 -8.36 -11.10
CA ALA A 176 -7.21 -9.11 -10.47
C ALA A 176 -6.62 -8.34 -9.26
N ALA A 177 -6.41 -7.04 -9.41
CA ALA A 177 -5.97 -6.18 -8.29
C ALA A 177 -6.94 -6.23 -7.12
N ALA A 178 -8.25 -6.15 -7.36
CA ALA A 178 -9.26 -6.21 -6.29
C ALA A 178 -9.22 -7.55 -5.55
N LYS A 179 -9.00 -8.67 -6.24
CA LYS A 179 -8.81 -9.99 -5.61
C LYS A 179 -7.55 -10.01 -4.75
N ALA A 180 -6.41 -9.54 -5.27
CA ALA A 180 -5.16 -9.44 -4.54
C ALA A 180 -5.26 -8.55 -3.29
N LEU A 181 -6.01 -7.43 -3.35
CA LEU A 181 -6.24 -6.53 -2.22
C LEU A 181 -6.97 -7.23 -1.06
N GLY A 182 -7.78 -8.24 -1.34
CA GLY A 182 -8.49 -9.03 -0.32
C GLY A 182 -7.65 -10.10 0.36
N HIS A 183 -6.44 -10.35 -0.11
CA HIS A 183 -5.59 -11.41 0.45
C HIS A 183 -4.96 -10.99 1.79
N SER A 184 -4.97 -11.90 2.77
CA SER A 184 -4.49 -11.63 4.14
C SER A 184 -3.02 -11.21 4.21
N ASP A 185 -2.17 -11.78 3.35
CA ASP A 185 -0.72 -11.59 3.38
C ASP A 185 -0.32 -10.15 3.03
N LEU A 186 -1.14 -9.45 2.22
CA LEU A 186 -0.92 -8.04 1.92
C LEU A 186 -1.08 -7.15 3.16
N ASN A 187 -1.80 -7.63 4.18
CA ASN A 187 -2.09 -6.88 5.40
C ASN A 187 -2.65 -5.47 5.12
N LEU A 188 -3.61 -5.41 4.20
CA LEU A 188 -4.15 -4.14 3.68
C LEU A 188 -4.72 -3.23 4.78
N LYS A 189 -5.28 -3.83 5.84
CA LYS A 189 -5.77 -3.07 7.00
C LYS A 189 -4.66 -2.22 7.60
N ALA A 190 -3.50 -2.81 7.87
CA ALA A 190 -2.36 -2.09 8.40
C ALA A 190 -1.85 -1.02 7.43
N LEU A 191 -1.72 -1.36 6.13
CA LEU A 191 -1.31 -0.41 5.08
C LEU A 191 -2.20 0.84 5.01
N ASN A 192 -3.52 0.66 5.15
CA ASN A 192 -4.49 1.75 5.01
C ASN A 192 -4.79 2.51 6.31
N THR A 193 -4.22 2.10 7.46
CA THR A 193 -4.51 2.74 8.77
C THR A 193 -3.28 3.19 9.54
N THR A 194 -2.09 2.89 9.05
CA THR A 194 -0.84 3.24 9.70
C THR A 194 -0.52 4.75 9.64
N THR A 195 0.34 5.20 10.54
CA THR A 195 0.99 6.53 10.47
C THR A 195 2.17 6.56 9.48
N HIS A 196 2.59 5.39 9.01
CA HIS A 196 3.68 5.24 8.04
C HIS A 196 3.26 5.71 6.63
N PRO A 197 4.14 6.37 5.85
CA PRO A 197 3.80 6.90 4.51
C PRO A 197 3.84 5.84 3.40
N CYS A 198 3.33 4.64 3.66
CA CYS A 198 3.30 3.56 2.68
C CYS A 198 2.11 3.62 1.73
N THR A 199 2.20 2.87 0.65
CA THR A 199 1.17 2.72 -0.38
C THR A 199 1.16 1.30 -0.96
N VAL A 200 0.17 0.99 -1.78
CA VAL A 200 0.15 -0.23 -2.59
C VAL A 200 0.82 0.06 -3.93
N LEU A 201 1.86 -0.71 -4.25
CA LEU A 201 2.48 -0.79 -5.56
C LEU A 201 1.83 -1.93 -6.35
N ALA A 202 1.55 -1.71 -7.64
CA ALA A 202 1.13 -2.71 -8.59
C ALA A 202 2.23 -2.95 -9.63
N LEU A 203 2.80 -4.14 -9.64
CA LEU A 203 3.72 -4.62 -10.67
C LEU A 203 2.94 -5.51 -11.63
N ILE A 204 2.99 -5.20 -12.94
CA ILE A 204 2.33 -5.97 -13.99
C ILE A 204 3.39 -6.73 -14.78
N SER A 205 3.18 -8.03 -14.95
CA SER A 205 4.10 -8.91 -15.68
C SER A 205 3.35 -9.76 -16.71
N GLY A 206 4.06 -10.16 -17.74
CA GLY A 206 3.55 -11.05 -18.80
C GLY A 206 2.99 -10.31 -20.02
N PRO A 207 2.38 -11.04 -20.97
CA PRO A 207 1.97 -10.50 -22.28
C PRO A 207 1.00 -9.31 -22.24
N ILE A 208 0.26 -9.14 -21.16
CA ILE A 208 -0.69 -8.02 -21.00
C ILE A 208 0.02 -6.66 -21.05
N THR A 209 1.31 -6.60 -20.67
CA THR A 209 2.06 -5.33 -20.69
C THR A 209 2.09 -4.71 -22.07
N GLU A 210 2.26 -5.53 -23.11
CA GLU A 210 2.22 -5.06 -24.49
C GLU A 210 0.79 -4.79 -24.98
N ASN A 211 -0.17 -5.66 -24.60
CA ASN A 211 -1.55 -5.58 -25.07
C ASN A 211 -2.30 -4.31 -24.66
N ILE A 212 -1.92 -3.70 -23.52
CA ILE A 212 -2.58 -2.51 -22.97
C ILE A 212 -1.59 -1.35 -22.74
N ASP A 213 -0.44 -1.36 -23.40
CA ASP A 213 0.58 -0.30 -23.34
C ASP A 213 1.06 0.03 -21.92
N VAL A 214 1.27 -1.00 -21.07
CA VAL A 214 1.93 -0.80 -19.79
C VAL A 214 3.38 -0.46 -20.02
N ASN A 215 3.82 0.70 -19.54
CA ASN A 215 5.22 1.10 -19.66
C ASN A 215 6.11 0.25 -18.76
N THR A 216 7.10 -0.39 -19.36
CA THR A 216 8.14 -1.22 -18.72
C THR A 216 9.54 -0.57 -18.85
N THR A 217 9.66 0.52 -19.62
CA THR A 217 10.91 1.10 -20.08
C THR A 217 11.18 2.49 -19.47
N TYR A 218 11.64 3.46 -20.26
CA TYR A 218 12.01 4.79 -19.79
C TYR A 218 10.93 5.44 -18.93
N ASN A 219 11.34 6.09 -17.83
CA ASN A 219 10.43 6.77 -16.90
C ASN A 219 9.34 5.86 -16.33
N VAL A 220 9.67 4.60 -16.13
CA VAL A 220 8.75 3.50 -15.81
C VAL A 220 7.85 3.77 -14.58
N MET A 221 8.36 4.49 -13.57
CA MET A 221 7.62 4.87 -12.35
C MET A 221 7.09 6.32 -12.41
N GLY A 222 7.32 7.01 -13.54
CA GLY A 222 6.94 8.40 -13.72
C GLY A 222 5.67 8.57 -14.56
N GLN A 223 5.41 9.81 -14.95
CA GLN A 223 4.29 10.18 -15.80
C GLN A 223 4.53 9.79 -17.26
N GLY A 224 3.45 9.72 -18.06
CA GLY A 224 3.50 9.56 -19.51
C GLY A 224 2.75 8.34 -20.05
N SER A 225 2.73 7.22 -19.34
CA SER A 225 1.91 6.06 -19.70
C SER A 225 0.49 6.21 -19.13
N LEU A 226 -0.49 6.09 -20.01
CA LEU A 226 -1.89 6.09 -19.61
C LEU A 226 -2.20 4.86 -18.73
N ALA A 227 -1.74 3.68 -19.13
CA ALA A 227 -2.01 2.44 -18.42
C ALA A 227 -1.44 2.49 -16.99
N ASN A 228 -0.14 2.81 -16.82
CA ASN A 228 0.50 2.90 -15.51
C ASN A 228 -0.23 3.90 -14.60
N ALA A 229 -0.48 5.11 -15.12
CA ALA A 229 -1.12 6.17 -14.35
C ALA A 229 -2.57 5.81 -13.96
N ALA A 230 -3.38 5.36 -14.92
CA ALA A 230 -4.80 5.11 -14.69
C ALA A 230 -5.03 3.84 -13.84
N ILE A 231 -4.30 2.75 -14.07
CA ILE A 231 -4.43 1.51 -13.28
C ILE A 231 -4.05 1.78 -11.82
N GLY A 232 -2.87 2.39 -11.57
CA GLY A 232 -2.45 2.69 -10.21
C GLY A 232 -3.43 3.62 -9.49
N ARG A 233 -3.97 4.63 -10.19
CA ARG A 233 -5.00 5.52 -9.68
C ARG A 233 -6.35 4.81 -9.46
N GLY A 234 -6.71 3.86 -10.32
CA GLY A 234 -7.89 2.99 -10.17
C GLY A 234 -7.82 2.17 -8.88
N ILE A 235 -6.67 1.56 -8.61
CA ILE A 235 -6.41 0.85 -7.36
C ILE A 235 -6.54 1.79 -6.16
N ARG A 236 -5.95 3.01 -6.22
CA ARG A 236 -6.11 4.00 -5.16
C ARG A 236 -7.58 4.39 -4.93
N SER A 237 -8.35 4.55 -6.01
CA SER A 237 -9.79 4.85 -5.92
C SER A 237 -10.57 3.71 -5.26
N ILE A 238 -10.24 2.46 -5.53
CA ILE A 238 -10.80 1.28 -4.85
C ILE A 238 -10.49 1.33 -3.35
N LEU A 239 -9.24 1.60 -2.96
CA LEU A 239 -8.83 1.71 -1.56
C LEU A 239 -9.56 2.85 -0.82
N LEU A 240 -9.80 3.97 -1.51
CA LEU A 240 -10.50 5.12 -0.95
C LEU A 240 -12.01 4.88 -0.85
N ASN A 241 -12.65 4.53 -1.98
CA ASN A 241 -14.11 4.53 -2.11
C ASN A 241 -14.76 3.24 -1.63
N ILE A 242 -14.10 2.10 -1.77
CA ILE A 242 -14.59 0.80 -1.30
C ILE A 242 -13.99 0.46 0.06
N GLY A 243 -12.66 0.56 0.19
CA GLY A 243 -11.95 0.30 1.44
C GLY A 243 -12.13 1.37 2.51
N GLY A 244 -12.44 2.59 2.12
CA GLY A 244 -12.62 3.71 3.06
C GLY A 244 -11.33 4.26 3.63
N GLY A 245 -10.17 4.04 2.98
CA GLY A 245 -8.85 4.56 3.37
C GLY A 245 -8.75 6.08 3.27
N THR A 246 -9.66 6.80 3.91
CA THR A 246 -9.77 8.27 3.82
C THR A 246 -8.67 8.95 4.63
N PRO A 247 -7.90 9.87 4.00
CA PRO A 247 -6.83 10.60 4.69
C PRO A 247 -7.32 11.33 5.95
N GLY A 248 -6.56 11.17 7.03
CA GLY A 248 -6.81 11.81 8.31
C GLY A 248 -7.90 11.17 9.17
N ILE A 249 -8.70 10.24 8.60
CA ILE A 249 -9.67 9.43 9.36
C ILE A 249 -9.12 8.02 9.56
N LEU A 250 -9.00 7.25 8.49
CA LEU A 250 -8.49 5.88 8.50
C LEU A 250 -7.04 5.83 8.01
N ASP A 251 -6.70 6.46 6.90
CA ASP A 251 -5.31 6.66 6.49
C ASP A 251 -4.68 7.73 7.39
N ARG A 252 -3.87 7.29 8.33
CA ARG A 252 -3.23 8.14 9.35
C ARG A 252 -1.79 8.50 9.00
N ALA A 253 -1.36 8.27 7.75
CA ALA A 253 0.01 8.57 7.32
C ALA A 253 0.43 9.99 7.71
N THR A 254 1.54 10.10 8.45
CA THR A 254 2.06 11.38 8.96
C THR A 254 2.44 12.32 7.81
N MET A 255 3.14 11.79 6.82
CA MET A 255 3.63 12.56 5.66
C MET A 255 2.92 12.16 4.36
N GLY A 256 2.55 10.88 4.22
CA GLY A 256 2.14 10.34 2.93
C GLY A 256 3.31 10.25 1.95
N THR A 257 3.00 9.92 0.70
CA THR A 257 3.97 9.87 -0.41
C THR A 257 3.26 10.21 -1.73
N PRO A 258 3.93 10.86 -2.70
CA PRO A 258 3.36 11.07 -4.03
C PRO A 258 2.92 9.76 -4.72
N ALA A 259 3.55 8.64 -4.40
CA ALA A 259 3.18 7.31 -4.88
C ALA A 259 1.75 6.87 -4.47
N LYS A 260 1.12 7.56 -3.50
CA LYS A 260 -0.29 7.32 -3.15
C LYS A 260 -1.28 7.78 -4.22
N TYR A 261 -0.89 8.66 -5.14
CA TYR A 261 -1.76 9.03 -6.27
C TYR A 261 -1.87 7.91 -7.29
N SER A 262 -0.72 7.31 -7.64
CA SER A 262 -0.62 6.18 -8.54
C SER A 262 0.75 5.54 -8.37
N PHE A 263 0.82 4.21 -8.22
CA PHE A 263 2.08 3.49 -8.22
C PHE A 263 1.89 2.15 -8.92
N CYS A 264 2.09 2.17 -10.24
CA CYS A 264 1.95 1.00 -11.09
C CYS A 264 2.98 1.07 -12.20
N PHE A 265 3.65 -0.04 -12.47
CA PHE A 265 4.56 -0.18 -13.61
C PHE A 265 4.64 -1.63 -14.08
N GLY A 266 5.22 -1.81 -15.27
CA GLY A 266 5.45 -3.13 -15.85
C GLY A 266 6.87 -3.62 -15.67
N GLU A 267 7.05 -4.93 -15.59
CA GLU A 267 8.34 -5.59 -15.62
C GLU A 267 8.87 -5.67 -17.06
N ASN A 268 10.14 -5.30 -17.28
CA ASN A 268 10.77 -5.28 -18.60
C ASN A 268 11.41 -6.65 -18.91
N LEU A 269 10.60 -7.58 -19.42
CA LEU A 269 11.09 -8.92 -19.78
C LEU A 269 12.07 -8.87 -20.96
N ALA A 270 11.89 -7.94 -21.89
CA ALA A 270 12.74 -7.83 -23.08
C ALA A 270 14.20 -7.50 -22.73
N GLU A 271 14.41 -6.69 -21.69
CA GLU A 271 15.74 -6.28 -21.21
C GLU A 271 16.17 -7.05 -19.94
N ASN A 272 15.43 -8.09 -19.57
CA ASN A 272 15.75 -8.95 -18.43
C ASN A 272 16.68 -10.08 -18.87
N PRO A 273 17.99 -10.03 -18.56
CA PRO A 273 18.96 -10.98 -19.09
C PRO A 273 18.78 -12.41 -18.54
N TRP A 274 18.07 -12.59 -17.43
CA TRP A 274 17.76 -13.90 -16.87
C TRP A 274 16.51 -14.54 -17.50
N GLY A 275 15.70 -13.78 -18.24
CA GLY A 275 14.46 -14.26 -18.85
C GLY A 275 13.39 -14.72 -17.86
N GLU A 276 13.54 -14.41 -16.58
CA GLU A 276 12.65 -14.83 -15.51
C GLU A 276 12.02 -13.62 -14.80
N THR A 277 10.70 -13.52 -14.82
CA THR A 277 9.95 -12.47 -14.12
C THR A 277 9.78 -12.81 -12.63
N LEU A 278 9.41 -11.81 -11.83
CA LEU A 278 9.03 -12.04 -10.43
C LEU A 278 7.85 -13.02 -10.33
N ALA A 279 6.88 -12.93 -11.25
CA ALA A 279 5.76 -13.87 -11.27
C ALA A 279 6.23 -15.32 -11.53
N MET A 280 7.20 -15.52 -12.41
CA MET A 280 7.78 -16.86 -12.68
C MET A 280 8.53 -17.39 -11.44
N GLU A 281 9.30 -16.56 -10.74
CA GLU A 281 9.92 -16.92 -9.45
C GLU A 281 8.86 -17.35 -8.41
N ARG A 282 7.65 -16.81 -8.50
CA ARG A 282 6.52 -17.14 -7.63
C ARG A 282 5.66 -18.31 -8.13
N GLY A 283 6.12 -19.02 -9.17
CA GLY A 283 5.50 -20.26 -9.69
C GLY A 283 4.42 -20.06 -10.75
N PHE A 284 4.27 -18.86 -11.32
CA PHE A 284 3.37 -18.61 -12.45
C PHE A 284 4.07 -18.91 -13.78
N GLY A 285 3.30 -19.32 -14.79
CA GLY A 285 3.86 -19.60 -16.13
C GLY A 285 4.26 -18.33 -16.88
N ALA A 286 5.24 -18.44 -17.77
CA ALA A 286 5.73 -17.32 -18.57
C ALA A 286 4.65 -16.69 -19.49
N GLU A 287 3.68 -17.48 -19.89
CA GLU A 287 2.53 -17.07 -20.72
C GLU A 287 1.41 -16.40 -19.92
N GLN A 288 1.47 -16.44 -18.59
CA GLN A 288 0.45 -15.86 -17.74
C GLN A 288 0.72 -14.36 -17.51
N SER A 289 -0.32 -13.58 -17.72
CA SER A 289 -0.31 -12.18 -17.30
C SER A 289 -0.70 -12.09 -15.85
N THR A 290 0.06 -11.36 -15.06
CA THR A 290 -0.13 -11.24 -13.61
C THR A 290 -0.04 -9.81 -13.11
N ILE A 291 -0.68 -9.56 -11.98
CA ILE A 291 -0.45 -8.37 -11.16
C ILE A 291 0.08 -8.80 -9.80
N THR A 292 1.17 -8.21 -9.36
CA THR A 292 1.72 -8.39 -8.03
C THR A 292 1.54 -7.10 -7.24
N LEU A 293 0.83 -7.17 -6.11
CA LEU A 293 0.63 -6.04 -5.19
C LEU A 293 1.61 -6.13 -4.03
N CYS A 294 2.27 -5.02 -3.73
CA CYS A 294 3.21 -4.90 -2.62
C CYS A 294 2.86 -3.68 -1.75
N GLY A 295 2.97 -3.82 -0.43
CA GLY A 295 2.88 -2.71 0.51
C GLY A 295 4.23 -2.02 0.66
N VAL A 296 4.41 -0.81 0.11
CA VAL A 296 5.74 -0.20 -0.05
C VAL A 296 5.79 1.27 0.35
N GLU A 297 7.01 1.77 0.59
CA GLU A 297 7.35 3.19 0.62
C GLU A 297 7.55 3.73 -0.81
N GLY A 298 8.01 4.98 -0.95
CA GLY A 298 8.45 5.51 -2.24
C GLY A 298 9.79 4.91 -2.68
N PRO A 299 10.10 4.88 -3.99
CA PRO A 299 11.36 4.37 -4.49
C PRO A 299 12.52 5.29 -4.10
N HIS A 300 13.66 4.69 -3.76
CA HIS A 300 14.92 5.38 -3.60
C HIS A 300 15.88 5.01 -4.73
N ASN A 301 16.46 6.02 -5.38
CA ASN A 301 17.33 5.83 -6.52
C ASN A 301 18.70 5.25 -6.09
N VAL A 302 19.17 4.25 -6.81
CA VAL A 302 20.54 3.75 -6.80
C VAL A 302 21.28 4.36 -7.99
N ASN A 303 22.23 5.22 -7.72
CA ASN A 303 23.04 5.89 -8.73
C ASN A 303 24.43 5.27 -8.77
N ASP A 304 24.72 4.42 -9.75
CA ASP A 304 26.03 3.85 -9.97
C ASP A 304 26.45 3.90 -11.45
N HIS A 305 27.08 5.01 -11.85
CA HIS A 305 27.60 5.21 -13.20
C HIS A 305 28.97 4.58 -13.44
N TYR A 306 29.66 4.12 -12.41
CA TYR A 306 31.08 3.77 -12.49
C TYR A 306 31.35 2.29 -12.25
N GLY A 307 30.51 1.57 -11.56
CA GLY A 307 30.63 0.14 -11.31
C GLY A 307 30.76 -0.64 -12.62
N LYS A 308 31.78 -1.48 -12.74
CA LYS A 308 32.10 -2.28 -13.94
C LYS A 308 31.86 -3.76 -13.72
N THR A 309 31.72 -4.16 -12.48
CA THR A 309 31.49 -5.55 -12.06
C THR A 309 30.22 -5.68 -11.26
N ALA A 310 29.70 -6.91 -11.18
CA ALA A 310 28.55 -7.23 -10.35
C ALA A 310 28.75 -6.80 -8.89
N GLU A 311 29.92 -7.10 -8.34
CA GLU A 311 30.22 -6.81 -6.92
C GLU A 311 30.24 -5.31 -6.64
N GLU A 312 30.83 -4.49 -7.54
CA GLU A 312 30.87 -3.03 -7.38
C GLU A 312 29.45 -2.44 -7.37
N ILE A 313 28.58 -2.87 -8.30
CA ILE A 313 27.20 -2.42 -8.40
C ILE A 313 26.40 -2.90 -7.18
N LEU A 314 26.52 -4.17 -6.80
CA LEU A 314 25.83 -4.77 -5.65
C LEU A 314 26.28 -4.14 -4.32
N GLN A 315 27.52 -3.69 -4.22
CA GLN A 315 28.00 -2.92 -3.07
C GLN A 315 27.24 -1.60 -2.92
N THR A 316 27.08 -0.86 -4.03
CA THR A 316 26.29 0.39 -4.04
C THR A 316 24.83 0.14 -3.70
N ILE A 317 24.24 -0.92 -4.25
CA ILE A 317 22.86 -1.35 -3.94
C ILE A 317 22.73 -1.70 -2.45
N SER A 318 23.63 -2.54 -1.92
CA SER A 318 23.62 -2.93 -0.50
C SER A 318 23.64 -1.72 0.43
N GLY A 319 24.54 -0.76 0.16
CA GLY A 319 24.61 0.47 0.94
C GLY A 319 23.33 1.31 0.87
N THR A 320 22.69 1.36 -0.30
CA THR A 320 21.43 2.09 -0.51
C THR A 320 20.26 1.45 0.24
N MET A 321 20.24 0.12 0.34
CA MET A 321 19.21 -0.62 1.09
C MET A 321 19.27 -0.38 2.60
N CYS A 322 20.42 0.09 3.12
CA CYS A 322 20.72 0.11 4.54
C CYS A 322 20.43 1.46 5.20
N SER A 323 19.14 1.84 5.27
CA SER A 323 18.74 3.04 6.00
C SER A 323 18.05 2.70 7.33
N PRO A 324 18.50 3.29 8.46
CA PRO A 324 17.89 3.03 9.77
C PRO A 324 16.46 3.58 9.91
N GLY A 325 15.99 4.41 8.97
CA GLY A 325 14.66 5.00 8.98
C GLY A 325 13.60 4.18 8.25
N LEU A 326 13.96 3.09 7.60
CA LEU A 326 13.03 2.24 6.85
C LEU A 326 12.17 1.39 7.80
N ASN A 327 10.89 1.26 7.51
CA ASN A 327 9.98 0.49 8.35
C ASN A 327 10.33 -1.00 8.36
N ASN A 328 10.70 -1.58 7.23
CA ASN A 328 11.11 -2.99 7.15
C ASN A 328 12.39 -3.31 7.94
N SER A 329 13.19 -2.31 8.32
CA SER A 329 14.33 -2.51 9.22
C SER A 329 13.90 -2.91 10.63
N TYR A 330 12.71 -2.45 11.08
CA TYR A 330 12.20 -2.72 12.43
C TYR A 330 11.23 -3.90 12.52
N LEU A 331 10.44 -4.09 11.47
CA LEU A 331 9.31 -5.01 11.48
C LEU A 331 9.48 -6.16 10.49
N GLY A 332 10.61 -6.23 9.81
CA GLY A 332 10.83 -7.23 8.77
C GLY A 332 10.05 -6.94 7.49
N GLY A 333 9.62 -7.97 6.79
CA GLY A 333 8.95 -7.86 5.51
C GLY A 333 9.90 -7.89 4.33
N GLU A 334 9.36 -7.60 3.17
CA GLU A 334 10.07 -7.66 1.90
C GLU A 334 10.70 -6.31 1.55
N ILE A 335 11.68 -6.34 0.67
CA ILE A 335 12.24 -5.15 0.02
C ILE A 335 12.30 -5.43 -1.48
N MET A 336 11.89 -4.47 -2.30
CA MET A 336 11.97 -4.64 -3.75
C MET A 336 13.20 -3.94 -4.30
N LEU A 337 13.99 -4.67 -5.07
CA LEU A 337 15.07 -4.16 -5.90
C LEU A 337 14.61 -4.15 -7.35
N VAL A 338 14.54 -2.97 -7.94
CA VAL A 338 14.28 -2.77 -9.37
C VAL A 338 15.59 -2.44 -10.07
N LEU A 339 16.14 -3.41 -10.77
CA LEU A 339 17.33 -3.21 -11.57
C LEU A 339 17.00 -2.51 -12.89
N GLY A 340 17.71 -1.41 -13.19
CA GLY A 340 17.76 -0.89 -14.55
C GLY A 340 18.48 -1.86 -15.48
N PRO A 341 18.13 -1.90 -16.77
CA PRO A 341 18.67 -2.87 -17.73
C PRO A 341 20.21 -2.93 -17.79
N GLU A 342 20.88 -1.78 -17.76
CA GLU A 342 22.37 -1.76 -17.83
C GLU A 342 23.03 -2.37 -16.60
N HIS A 343 22.47 -2.15 -15.38
CA HIS A 343 22.96 -2.82 -14.19
C HIS A 343 22.67 -4.32 -14.24
N ALA A 344 21.48 -4.71 -14.66
CA ALA A 344 21.10 -6.11 -14.81
C ALA A 344 22.02 -6.84 -15.79
N GLU A 345 22.33 -6.21 -16.93
CA GLU A 345 23.21 -6.78 -17.95
C GLU A 345 24.65 -6.99 -17.44
N ILE A 346 25.22 -5.99 -16.72
CA ILE A 346 26.57 -6.10 -16.17
C ILE A 346 26.63 -7.23 -15.14
N ILE A 347 25.67 -7.27 -14.22
CA ILE A 347 25.60 -8.28 -13.16
C ILE A 347 25.46 -9.69 -13.79
N HIS A 348 24.62 -9.83 -14.82
CA HIS A 348 24.45 -11.11 -15.52
C HIS A 348 25.70 -11.53 -16.28
N LYS A 349 26.39 -10.61 -16.97
CA LYS A 349 27.65 -10.89 -17.71
C LYS A 349 28.77 -11.38 -16.79
N ASP A 350 28.79 -10.95 -15.54
CA ASP A 350 29.71 -11.44 -14.52
C ASP A 350 29.30 -12.80 -13.93
N GLY A 351 28.22 -13.41 -14.45
CA GLY A 351 27.80 -14.77 -14.13
C GLY A 351 26.86 -14.86 -12.91
N PHE A 352 26.38 -13.76 -12.36
CA PHE A 352 25.44 -13.78 -11.24
C PHE A 352 24.04 -14.18 -11.71
N SER A 353 23.49 -15.21 -11.10
CA SER A 353 22.06 -15.49 -11.15
C SER A 353 21.27 -14.56 -10.22
N LYS A 354 19.94 -14.53 -10.34
CA LYS A 354 19.09 -13.81 -9.38
C LYS A 354 19.29 -14.33 -7.93
N ALA A 355 19.51 -15.62 -7.77
CA ALA A 355 19.81 -16.23 -6.47
C ALA A 355 21.14 -15.71 -5.90
N ASP A 356 22.19 -15.58 -6.73
CA ASP A 356 23.48 -15.05 -6.28
C ASP A 356 23.38 -13.58 -5.87
N ILE A 357 22.58 -12.79 -6.59
CA ILE A 357 22.27 -11.39 -6.18
C ILE A 357 21.63 -11.38 -4.80
N LYS A 358 20.58 -12.19 -4.58
CA LYS A 358 19.89 -12.28 -3.29
C LYS A 358 20.83 -12.74 -2.18
N ASN A 359 21.68 -13.73 -2.43
CA ASN A 359 22.70 -14.18 -1.48
C ASN A 359 23.66 -13.04 -1.11
N TYR A 360 24.20 -12.34 -2.12
CA TYR A 360 25.09 -11.22 -1.88
C TYR A 360 24.44 -10.15 -0.99
N LEU A 361 23.17 -9.78 -1.28
CA LEU A 361 22.44 -8.77 -0.52
C LEU A 361 22.13 -9.23 0.92
N ILE A 362 21.79 -10.51 1.13
CA ILE A 362 21.59 -11.08 2.48
C ILE A 362 22.86 -11.03 3.31
N GLU A 363 24.02 -11.24 2.68
CA GLU A 363 25.31 -11.22 3.36
C GLU A 363 25.81 -9.79 3.62
N ASN A 364 25.63 -8.86 2.68
CA ASN A 364 26.29 -7.57 2.66
C ASN A 364 25.39 -6.37 3.00
N ALA A 365 24.04 -6.50 2.90
CA ALA A 365 23.14 -5.42 3.23
C ALA A 365 22.79 -5.44 4.73
N PHE A 366 23.53 -4.67 5.53
CA PHE A 366 23.29 -4.53 6.97
C PHE A 366 23.48 -3.09 7.45
N ILE A 367 22.66 -2.69 8.41
CA ILE A 367 22.76 -1.40 9.08
C ILE A 367 23.78 -1.54 10.20
N PRO A 368 24.88 -0.75 10.22
CA PRO A 368 25.86 -0.80 11.29
C PRO A 368 25.28 -0.39 12.65
N ALA A 369 25.73 -1.02 13.72
CA ALA A 369 25.24 -0.76 15.07
C ALA A 369 25.31 0.71 15.51
N HIS A 370 26.35 1.40 15.10
CA HIS A 370 26.57 2.79 15.52
C HIS A 370 25.57 3.81 14.96
N VAL A 371 24.81 3.44 13.90
CA VAL A 371 23.72 4.28 13.34
C VAL A 371 22.34 3.92 13.89
N LEU A 372 22.23 2.83 14.65
CA LEU A 372 21.00 2.41 15.32
C LEU A 372 20.93 2.99 16.73
N SER A 373 19.89 3.73 17.05
CA SER A 373 19.65 4.19 18.42
C SER A 373 19.30 3.03 19.35
N GLU A 374 19.54 3.16 20.66
CA GLU A 374 19.17 2.08 21.60
C GLU A 374 17.67 1.74 21.57
N PRO A 375 16.72 2.71 21.51
CA PRO A 375 15.31 2.37 21.33
C PRO A 375 15.03 1.54 20.09
N GLN A 376 15.70 1.83 18.96
CA GLN A 376 15.57 1.03 17.74
C GLN A 376 16.04 -0.42 17.95
N ARG A 377 17.22 -0.60 18.57
CA ARG A 377 17.73 -1.95 18.88
C ARG A 377 16.81 -2.74 19.82
N VAL A 378 16.19 -2.07 20.80
CA VAL A 378 15.20 -2.69 21.69
C VAL A 378 14.01 -3.21 20.89
N ILE A 379 13.44 -2.40 20.00
CA ILE A 379 12.32 -2.79 19.14
C ILE A 379 12.71 -3.95 18.20
N MET A 380 13.89 -3.88 17.58
CA MET A 380 14.36 -4.95 16.70
C MET A 380 14.55 -6.28 17.45
N ARG A 381 15.07 -6.26 18.68
CA ARG A 381 15.17 -7.46 19.53
C ARG A 381 13.79 -8.09 19.80
N GLN A 382 12.77 -7.28 19.86
CA GLN A 382 11.40 -7.73 20.13
C GLN A 382 10.72 -8.31 18.88
N TYR A 383 10.88 -7.68 17.73
CA TYR A 383 10.09 -8.01 16.53
C TYR A 383 10.84 -8.77 15.45
N VAL A 384 12.15 -8.56 15.33
CA VAL A 384 12.99 -9.16 14.28
C VAL A 384 14.37 -9.58 14.82
N PRO A 385 14.40 -10.36 15.92
CA PRO A 385 15.68 -10.74 16.56
C PRO A 385 16.62 -11.49 15.60
N GLU A 386 16.09 -12.20 14.62
CA GLU A 386 16.84 -12.96 13.61
C GLU A 386 17.62 -12.06 12.65
N ARG A 387 17.27 -10.79 12.56
CA ARG A 387 18.00 -9.82 11.73
C ARG A 387 19.18 -9.18 12.45
N LEU A 388 19.24 -9.28 13.77
CA LEU A 388 20.37 -8.72 14.53
C LEU A 388 21.61 -9.58 14.35
N LEU A 389 22.74 -8.94 14.07
CA LEU A 389 24.04 -9.60 14.00
C LEU A 389 24.47 -10.04 15.41
N ALA A 390 24.95 -11.27 15.52
CA ALA A 390 25.29 -11.91 16.80
C ALA A 390 26.52 -11.30 17.47
N ASP A 391 27.40 -10.65 16.71
CA ASP A 391 28.65 -10.13 17.20
C ASP A 391 28.48 -8.74 17.83
N GLY A 392 28.94 -8.60 19.04
CA GLY A 392 28.95 -7.48 20.00
C GLY A 392 28.65 -6.05 19.56
N ASP A 393 28.79 -5.69 18.31
CA ASP A 393 28.48 -4.38 17.76
C ASP A 393 27.04 -4.23 17.24
N GLY A 394 26.22 -5.32 17.23
CA GLY A 394 24.77 -5.25 17.12
C GLY A 394 24.20 -4.54 15.91
N GLY A 395 24.78 -4.69 14.72
CA GLY A 395 24.19 -4.27 13.45
C GLY A 395 22.95 -5.12 13.07
N ALA A 396 22.23 -4.73 12.04
CA ALA A 396 21.02 -5.43 11.63
C ALA A 396 20.98 -5.66 10.12
N LYS A 397 20.67 -6.89 9.70
CA LYS A 397 20.46 -7.27 8.30
C LYS A 397 19.13 -6.71 7.78
N ILE A 398 19.12 -6.32 6.51
CA ILE A 398 17.89 -5.86 5.83
C ILE A 398 17.03 -7.04 5.40
N ALA A 399 17.64 -8.15 5.03
CA ALA A 399 16.99 -9.39 4.63
C ALA A 399 17.70 -10.59 5.24
N THR A 400 16.96 -11.68 5.47
CA THR A 400 17.48 -12.94 6.03
C THR A 400 17.21 -14.16 5.14
N SER A 401 16.33 -13.99 4.17
CA SER A 401 15.98 -15.05 3.20
C SER A 401 15.78 -14.47 1.80
N HIS A 402 15.79 -15.34 0.80
CA HIS A 402 15.47 -14.97 -0.60
C HIS A 402 14.05 -14.37 -0.72
N ASP A 403 13.11 -14.85 0.11
CA ASP A 403 11.72 -14.38 0.11
C ASP A 403 11.57 -12.93 0.64
N ASP A 404 12.60 -12.42 1.32
CA ASP A 404 12.62 -11.03 1.76
C ASP A 404 13.01 -10.05 0.64
N ILE A 405 13.47 -10.55 -0.52
CA ILE A 405 13.97 -9.72 -1.64
C ILE A 405 13.16 -10.00 -2.90
N GLN A 406 12.39 -9.02 -3.33
CA GLN A 406 11.70 -9.03 -4.63
C GLN A 406 12.62 -8.39 -5.66
N LEU A 407 13.08 -9.18 -6.65
CA LEU A 407 14.03 -8.72 -7.67
C LEU A 407 13.36 -8.65 -9.04
N VAL A 408 13.30 -7.45 -9.62
CA VAL A 408 12.68 -7.20 -10.92
C VAL A 408 13.60 -6.37 -11.83
N VAL A 409 13.43 -6.49 -13.13
CA VAL A 409 14.07 -5.62 -14.12
C VAL A 409 13.02 -4.70 -14.70
N ALA A 410 13.24 -3.39 -14.65
CA ALA A 410 12.37 -2.40 -15.28
C ALA A 410 13.14 -1.09 -15.53
N GLY A 411 12.61 -0.27 -16.42
CA GLY A 411 13.24 0.99 -16.80
C GLY A 411 13.90 0.93 -18.18
N GLY A 412 14.42 2.07 -18.62
CA GLY A 412 15.16 2.21 -19.86
C GLY A 412 16.68 2.18 -19.66
N ALA A 413 17.42 2.45 -20.72
CA ALA A 413 18.87 2.55 -20.69
C ALA A 413 19.33 3.66 -19.73
N GLY A 414 20.42 3.40 -19.02
CA GLY A 414 21.02 4.27 -18.02
C GLY A 414 21.41 3.51 -16.76
N ARG A 415 22.42 4.05 -16.05
CA ARG A 415 22.99 3.38 -14.89
C ARG A 415 22.30 3.81 -13.59
N HIS A 416 21.05 3.49 -13.51
CA HIS A 416 20.21 3.66 -12.32
C HIS A 416 19.43 2.40 -12.03
N SER A 417 19.22 2.15 -10.77
CA SER A 417 18.28 1.16 -10.24
C SER A 417 17.45 1.82 -9.13
N ALA A 418 16.50 1.12 -8.57
CA ALA A 418 15.74 1.62 -7.44
C ALA A 418 15.58 0.56 -6.34
N VAL A 419 15.70 1.00 -5.11
CA VAL A 419 15.30 0.25 -3.92
C VAL A 419 13.95 0.78 -3.47
N ILE A 420 13.00 -0.11 -3.26
CA ILE A 420 11.66 0.22 -2.77
C ILE A 420 11.46 -0.52 -1.44
N PRO A 421 11.60 0.18 -0.32
CA PRO A 421 11.36 -0.41 1.00
C PRO A 421 9.89 -0.77 1.17
N SER A 422 9.61 -1.77 2.00
CA SER A 422 8.24 -2.17 2.29
C SER A 422 7.75 -1.67 3.64
N PHE A 423 6.44 -1.80 3.83
CA PHE A 423 5.83 -1.77 5.15
C PHE A 423 5.99 -3.16 5.79
N GLY A 424 6.67 -3.24 6.93
CA GLY A 424 6.91 -4.50 7.62
C GLY A 424 5.62 -5.26 7.94
N ASN A 425 5.73 -6.58 8.08
CA ASN A 425 4.60 -7.50 8.26
C ASN A 425 3.62 -7.55 7.08
N THR A 426 4.07 -7.20 5.88
CA THR A 426 3.34 -7.40 4.62
C THR A 426 4.10 -8.34 3.72
N ARG A 427 3.38 -9.07 2.88
CA ARG A 427 3.92 -9.91 1.82
C ARG A 427 3.26 -9.56 0.50
N ALA A 428 4.03 -9.63 -0.57
CA ALA A 428 3.53 -9.42 -1.91
C ALA A 428 2.51 -10.51 -2.29
N VAL A 429 1.45 -10.11 -2.97
CA VAL A 429 0.38 -11.00 -3.44
C VAL A 429 0.30 -10.92 -4.95
N THR A 430 0.35 -12.07 -5.61
CA THR A 430 0.28 -12.16 -7.08
C THR A 430 -1.03 -12.83 -7.50
N GLU A 431 -1.75 -12.19 -8.42
CA GLU A 431 -2.97 -12.71 -9.03
C GLU A 431 -2.84 -12.78 -10.55
N VAL A 432 -3.45 -13.81 -11.15
CA VAL A 432 -3.52 -13.96 -12.59
C VAL A 432 -4.56 -13.00 -13.16
N ILE A 433 -4.18 -12.24 -14.19
CA ILE A 433 -5.08 -11.39 -14.95
C ILE A 433 -5.77 -12.28 -16.00
N ARG A 434 -7.08 -12.41 -15.89
CA ARG A 434 -7.92 -13.17 -16.83
C ARG A 434 -8.62 -12.19 -17.77
N SER A 435 -8.36 -12.34 -19.07
CA SER A 435 -9.01 -11.54 -20.13
C SER A 435 -10.48 -11.91 -20.33
#